data_2800a8072c13007a9565adf2b656c27d
#
_entry.id   2800a8072c13007a9565adf2b656c27d
#
_cell.length_a   1.000
_cell.length_b   1.000
_cell.length_c   1.000
_cell.angle_alpha   90.00
_cell.angle_beta   90.00
_cell.angle_gamma   90.00
#
_symmetry.space_group_name_H-M   'P 1'
#
loop_
_entity.id
_entity.type
_entity.pdbx_description
1 polymer ?
#
loop_
_entity_poly.entity_id
_entity_poly.type
_entity_poly.pdbx_seq_one_letter_code
_entity_poly.pdbx_strand_id
1 'polypeptide(L)'
;MNNPKKKTATGSSQKKVSKKGPSFDDVKKIPGQLKTRAQVLVLMLEVQKGASLQHSLDRAFQDFSPQERGFALELLMGSLRDYIPLQMEVRKCLAKPLKSSGKWLEALLVLGAYQLTSMNTPARAVIHSMVEIVRTLGYDHLVGLANGVLRGVQRNIEAANRKLKPLAIHDYLNEGHWLHAELFKNWRKCRIS
;
A
#
# COMPACT_ATOMS: atom_id res chain seq x y z
N MET A 1 1.36 60.22 -12.38
CA MET A 1 0.38 59.29 -11.74
C MET A 1 0.93 57.87 -11.86
N ASN A 2 1.63 57.40 -10.82
CA ASN A 2 2.26 56.07 -10.78
C ASN A 2 1.39 55.11 -9.96
N ASN A 3 0.97 54.04 -10.58
CA ASN A 3 0.15 52.99 -9.94
C ASN A 3 1.06 51.79 -9.61
N PRO A 4 1.31 51.44 -8.33
CA PRO A 4 2.11 50.28 -7.98
C PRO A 4 1.30 49.00 -8.06
N LYS A 5 1.73 48.08 -8.93
CA LYS A 5 1.22 46.70 -9.04
C LYS A 5 1.45 45.93 -7.73
N LYS A 6 0.38 45.58 -7.04
CA LYS A 6 0.37 44.63 -5.93
C LYS A 6 0.78 43.22 -6.43
N LYS A 7 1.96 42.76 -6.01
CA LYS A 7 2.38 41.38 -6.13
C LYS A 7 1.71 40.60 -5.00
N THR A 8 0.70 39.80 -5.30
CA THR A 8 0.16 38.78 -4.41
C THR A 8 1.13 37.59 -4.40
N ALA A 9 1.91 37.48 -3.35
CA ALA A 9 2.73 36.30 -3.09
C ALA A 9 1.86 35.20 -2.48
N THR A 10 1.39 34.27 -3.31
CA THR A 10 0.83 32.99 -2.86
C THR A 10 1.99 32.07 -2.48
N GLY A 11 2.44 32.15 -1.24
CA GLY A 11 3.39 31.23 -0.66
C GLY A 11 2.72 29.88 -0.41
N SER A 12 2.78 28.96 -1.37
CA SER A 12 2.48 27.56 -1.13
C SER A 12 3.60 26.97 -0.28
N SER A 13 3.32 26.78 1.01
CA SER A 13 4.21 26.11 1.95
C SER A 13 4.36 24.64 1.51
N GLN A 14 5.35 24.32 0.69
CA GLN A 14 5.69 22.95 0.33
C GLN A 14 6.20 22.25 1.59
N LYS A 15 5.30 21.44 2.22
CA LYS A 15 5.69 20.52 3.28
C LYS A 15 6.79 19.60 2.74
N LYS A 16 7.96 19.60 3.39
CA LYS A 16 9.02 18.63 3.14
C LYS A 16 8.45 17.23 3.35
N VAL A 17 8.17 16.52 2.26
CA VAL A 17 7.67 15.15 2.26
C VAL A 17 8.79 14.24 2.75
N SER A 18 8.52 13.44 3.77
CA SER A 18 9.48 12.50 4.36
C SER A 18 9.91 11.45 3.34
N LYS A 19 11.23 11.23 3.17
CA LYS A 19 11.78 10.15 2.33
C LYS A 19 11.49 8.74 2.88
N LYS A 20 10.95 8.63 4.10
CA LYS A 20 10.75 7.35 4.83
C LYS A 20 9.39 6.69 4.64
N GLY A 21 8.49 7.27 3.85
CA GLY A 21 7.09 6.81 3.73
C GLY A 21 6.20 7.30 4.88
N PRO A 22 4.88 7.01 4.84
CA PRO A 22 3.91 7.49 5.81
C PRO A 22 4.09 6.82 7.19
N SER A 23 3.75 7.58 8.23
CA SER A 23 3.68 7.15 9.62
C SER A 23 2.23 7.18 10.14
N PHE A 24 1.97 6.65 11.34
CA PHE A 24 0.66 6.76 11.97
C PHE A 24 0.21 8.21 12.19
N ASP A 25 1.13 9.13 12.46
CA ASP A 25 0.79 10.54 12.65
C ASP A 25 0.37 11.23 11.34
N ASP A 26 0.93 10.80 10.21
CA ASP A 26 0.48 11.28 8.90
C ASP A 26 -0.93 10.78 8.60
N VAL A 27 -1.25 9.55 8.98
CA VAL A 27 -2.54 8.91 8.73
C VAL A 27 -3.65 9.48 9.61
N LYS A 28 -3.37 9.96 10.82
CA LYS A 28 -4.38 10.61 11.69
C LYS A 28 -5.06 11.81 11.01
N LYS A 29 -4.42 12.42 10.03
CA LYS A 29 -4.92 13.59 9.28
C LYS A 29 -5.80 13.20 8.09
N ILE A 30 -5.89 11.92 7.77
CA ILE A 30 -6.66 11.42 6.64
C ILE A 30 -8.13 11.29 7.04
N PRO A 31 -9.09 11.84 6.24
CA PRO A 31 -10.49 11.82 6.62
C PRO A 31 -11.16 10.45 6.44
N GLY A 32 -12.09 10.13 7.34
CA GLY A 32 -13.15 9.13 7.20
C GLY A 32 -12.72 7.79 6.60
N GLN A 33 -13.38 7.39 5.55
CA GLN A 33 -13.22 6.07 4.90
C GLN A 33 -11.80 5.77 4.38
N LEU A 34 -10.98 6.78 4.11
CA LEU A 34 -9.59 6.61 3.68
C LEU A 34 -8.68 6.25 4.85
N LYS A 35 -9.04 6.68 6.08
CA LYS A 35 -8.24 6.47 7.30
C LYS A 35 -7.93 4.99 7.52
N THR A 36 -8.93 4.13 7.45
CA THR A 36 -8.77 2.68 7.64
C THR A 36 -7.75 2.07 6.68
N ARG A 37 -7.86 2.38 5.38
CA ARG A 37 -6.91 1.89 4.36
C ARG A 37 -5.49 2.41 4.58
N ALA A 38 -5.37 3.67 4.97
CA ALA A 38 -4.09 4.30 5.24
C ALA A 38 -3.44 3.76 6.53
N GLN A 39 -4.22 3.42 7.55
CA GLN A 39 -3.72 2.74 8.75
C GLN A 39 -3.25 1.31 8.43
N VAL A 40 -3.98 0.57 7.58
CA VAL A 40 -3.56 -0.74 7.09
C VAL A 40 -2.23 -0.64 6.32
N LEU A 41 -2.04 0.41 5.50
CA LEU A 41 -0.76 0.66 4.83
C LEU A 41 0.39 0.81 5.84
N VAL A 42 0.21 1.61 6.87
CA VAL A 42 1.26 1.82 7.90
C VAL A 42 1.54 0.52 8.64
N LEU A 43 0.50 -0.24 9.03
CA LEU A 43 0.66 -1.56 9.65
C LEU A 43 1.46 -2.52 8.77
N MET A 44 1.12 -2.61 7.49
CA MET A 44 1.86 -3.44 6.54
C MET A 44 3.35 -3.03 6.48
N LEU A 45 3.64 -1.74 6.45
CA LEU A 45 5.02 -1.23 6.44
C LEU A 45 5.77 -1.52 7.75
N GLU A 46 5.10 -1.52 8.89
CA GLU A 46 5.70 -1.89 10.18
C GLU A 46 6.02 -3.37 10.24
N VAL A 47 5.08 -4.22 9.82
CA VAL A 47 5.31 -5.68 9.73
C VAL A 47 6.46 -6.00 8.78
N GLN A 48 6.56 -5.32 7.65
CA GLN A 48 7.68 -5.46 6.71
C GLN A 48 9.04 -5.04 7.31
N LYS A 49 9.04 -4.22 8.34
CA LYS A 49 10.24 -3.83 9.11
C LYS A 49 10.54 -4.78 10.27
N GLY A 50 9.72 -5.82 10.46
CA GLY A 50 9.88 -6.81 11.53
C GLY A 50 9.10 -6.51 12.81
N ALA A 51 8.17 -5.55 12.81
CA ALA A 51 7.30 -5.32 13.96
C ALA A 51 6.35 -6.50 14.21
N SER A 52 6.03 -6.77 15.47
CA SER A 52 5.01 -7.75 15.83
C SER A 52 3.64 -7.32 15.33
N LEU A 53 3.00 -8.18 14.54
CA LEU A 53 1.67 -7.91 13.99
C LEU A 53 0.64 -7.72 15.11
N GLN A 54 0.64 -8.59 16.14
CA GLN A 54 -0.32 -8.52 17.23
C GLN A 54 -0.26 -7.17 17.97
N HIS A 55 0.94 -6.76 18.37
CA HIS A 55 1.13 -5.48 19.07
C HIS A 55 0.73 -4.27 18.20
N SER A 56 1.02 -4.33 16.91
CA SER A 56 0.67 -3.26 15.97
C SER A 56 -0.84 -3.17 15.73
N LEU A 57 -1.55 -4.31 15.69
CA LEU A 57 -3.01 -4.38 15.54
C LEU A 57 -3.73 -3.77 16.74
N ASP A 58 -3.34 -4.15 17.95
CA ASP A 58 -3.98 -3.66 19.18
C ASP A 58 -3.91 -2.13 19.27
N ARG A 59 -2.76 -1.56 18.95
CA ARG A 59 -2.56 -0.10 18.91
C ARG A 59 -3.36 0.60 17.79
N ALA A 60 -3.39 0.02 16.61
CA ALA A 60 -3.97 0.70 15.44
C ALA A 60 -5.49 0.64 15.40
N PHE A 61 -6.10 -0.37 16.02
CA PHE A 61 -7.53 -0.64 15.91
C PHE A 61 -8.33 -0.32 17.17
N GLN A 62 -7.74 0.41 18.13
CA GLN A 62 -8.41 0.80 19.37
C GLN A 62 -9.72 1.55 19.13
N ASP A 63 -9.72 2.47 18.15
CA ASP A 63 -10.86 3.35 17.86
C ASP A 63 -11.73 2.85 16.69
N PHE A 64 -11.53 1.62 16.23
CA PHE A 64 -12.29 1.08 15.09
C PHE A 64 -13.63 0.49 15.53
N SER A 65 -14.68 0.81 14.79
CA SER A 65 -15.93 0.06 14.85
C SER A 65 -15.70 -1.41 14.45
N PRO A 66 -16.56 -2.35 14.87
CA PRO A 66 -16.43 -3.75 14.48
C PRO A 66 -16.36 -3.96 12.96
N GLN A 67 -17.11 -3.18 12.20
CA GLN A 67 -17.13 -3.25 10.74
C GLN A 67 -15.81 -2.75 10.11
N GLU A 68 -15.28 -1.61 10.60
CA GLU A 68 -13.98 -1.10 10.16
C GLU A 68 -12.86 -2.06 10.51
N ARG A 69 -12.90 -2.66 11.70
CA ARG A 69 -11.93 -3.66 12.15
C ARG A 69 -11.96 -4.90 11.27
N GLY A 70 -13.16 -5.43 10.94
CA GLY A 70 -13.31 -6.56 10.03
C GLY A 70 -12.73 -6.26 8.65
N PHE A 71 -13.07 -5.11 8.06
CA PHE A 71 -12.52 -4.67 6.77
C PHE A 71 -11.00 -4.49 6.82
N ALA A 72 -10.47 -3.87 7.87
CA ALA A 72 -9.03 -3.63 8.02
C ALA A 72 -8.24 -4.94 8.18
N LEU A 73 -8.78 -5.90 8.95
CA LEU A 73 -8.16 -7.22 9.12
C LEU A 73 -8.17 -8.01 7.82
N GLU A 74 -9.28 -8.06 7.11
CA GLU A 74 -9.37 -8.73 5.81
C GLU A 74 -8.37 -8.13 4.82
N LEU A 75 -8.34 -6.80 4.70
CA LEU A 75 -7.43 -6.11 3.81
C LEU A 75 -5.96 -6.37 4.18
N LEU A 76 -5.59 -6.30 5.47
CA LEU A 76 -4.22 -6.51 5.93
C LEU A 76 -3.79 -7.96 5.76
N MET A 77 -4.54 -8.89 6.32
CA MET A 77 -4.17 -10.31 6.36
C MET A 77 -4.17 -10.92 4.96
N GLY A 78 -5.16 -10.56 4.14
CA GLY A 78 -5.23 -11.02 2.76
C GLY A 78 -4.08 -10.45 1.91
N SER A 79 -3.78 -9.16 2.05
CA SER A 79 -2.66 -8.56 1.33
C SER A 79 -1.30 -9.11 1.76
N LEU A 80 -1.11 -9.45 3.04
CA LEU A 80 0.12 -10.07 3.52
C LEU A 80 0.25 -11.52 3.02
N ARG A 81 -0.84 -12.29 3.05
CA ARG A 81 -0.87 -13.68 2.57
C ARG A 81 -0.54 -13.75 1.08
N ASP A 82 -1.14 -12.89 0.29
CA ASP A 82 -1.00 -12.89 -1.17
C ASP A 82 0.01 -11.82 -1.67
N TYR A 83 0.92 -11.37 -0.79
CA TYR A 83 1.79 -10.23 -1.08
C TYR A 83 2.63 -10.43 -2.34
N ILE A 84 3.28 -11.57 -2.50
CA ILE A 84 4.18 -11.84 -3.62
C ILE A 84 3.45 -11.88 -4.97
N PRO A 85 2.36 -12.64 -5.14
CA PRO A 85 1.60 -12.63 -6.40
C PRO A 85 1.04 -11.24 -6.74
N LEU A 86 0.57 -10.49 -5.74
CA LEU A 86 0.07 -9.13 -5.93
C LEU A 86 1.20 -8.17 -6.35
N GLN A 87 2.36 -8.28 -5.72
CA GLN A 87 3.54 -7.49 -6.05
C GLN A 87 4.01 -7.75 -7.49
N MET A 88 3.98 -9.00 -7.93
CA MET A 88 4.32 -9.36 -9.32
C MET A 88 3.35 -8.72 -10.31
N GLU A 89 2.03 -8.72 -10.04
CA GLU A 89 1.05 -8.05 -10.90
C GLU A 89 1.26 -6.52 -10.93
N VAL A 90 1.56 -5.92 -9.79
CA VAL A 90 1.90 -4.49 -9.69
C VAL A 90 3.16 -4.19 -10.52
N ARG A 91 4.21 -5.01 -10.39
CA ARG A 91 5.48 -4.82 -11.10
C ARG A 91 5.36 -4.95 -12.61
N LYS A 92 4.48 -5.83 -13.12
CA LYS A 92 4.17 -5.92 -14.55
C LYS A 92 3.62 -4.62 -15.14
N CYS A 93 2.97 -3.82 -14.31
CA CYS A 93 2.39 -2.52 -14.69
C CYS A 93 3.34 -1.34 -14.50
N LEU A 94 4.54 -1.56 -13.95
CA LEU A 94 5.57 -0.54 -13.75
C LEU A 94 6.57 -0.54 -14.91
N ALA A 95 6.80 0.62 -15.52
CA ALA A 95 7.83 0.75 -16.57
C ALA A 95 9.26 0.53 -16.02
N LYS A 96 9.49 0.84 -14.74
CA LYS A 96 10.76 0.64 -14.04
C LYS A 96 10.49 0.26 -12.58
N PRO A 97 11.35 -0.56 -11.95
CA PRO A 97 11.24 -0.87 -10.53
C PRO A 97 11.24 0.39 -9.67
N LEU A 98 10.45 0.37 -8.60
CA LEU A 98 10.43 1.48 -7.64
C LEU A 98 11.74 1.49 -6.83
N LYS A 99 12.29 2.69 -6.62
CA LYS A 99 13.46 2.90 -5.75
C LYS A 99 13.13 2.53 -4.30
N SER A 100 14.15 2.28 -3.47
CA SER A 100 13.98 1.95 -2.04
C SER A 100 13.12 2.95 -1.26
N SER A 101 13.16 4.23 -1.63
CA SER A 101 12.28 5.26 -1.07
C SER A 101 10.81 5.12 -1.48
N GLY A 102 10.51 4.34 -2.49
CA GLY A 102 9.17 4.06 -3.01
C GLY A 102 8.53 2.77 -2.47
N LYS A 103 9.16 2.06 -1.54
CA LYS A 103 8.59 0.81 -0.96
C LYS A 103 7.20 0.99 -0.36
N TRP A 104 6.93 2.13 0.25
CA TRP A 104 5.60 2.44 0.76
C TRP A 104 4.54 2.55 -0.35
N LEU A 105 4.92 3.08 -1.52
CA LEU A 105 4.03 3.14 -2.67
C LEU A 105 3.76 1.74 -3.23
N GLU A 106 4.78 0.88 -3.29
CA GLU A 106 4.60 -0.53 -3.69
C GLU A 106 3.62 -1.24 -2.75
N ALA A 107 3.77 -1.06 -1.43
CA ALA A 107 2.83 -1.60 -0.45
C ALA A 107 1.40 -1.06 -0.63
N LEU A 108 1.23 0.23 -0.90
CA LEU A 108 -0.08 0.83 -1.21
C LEU A 108 -0.68 0.24 -2.48
N LEU A 109 0.13 0.04 -3.53
CA LEU A 109 -0.32 -0.56 -4.79
C LEU A 109 -0.72 -2.02 -4.59
N VAL A 110 -0.01 -2.77 -3.75
CA VAL A 110 -0.36 -4.15 -3.37
C VAL A 110 -1.70 -4.20 -2.63
N LEU A 111 -1.94 -3.28 -1.67
CA LEU A 111 -3.25 -3.15 -1.01
C LEU A 111 -4.38 -2.84 -2.00
N GLY A 112 -4.12 -1.98 -2.97
CA GLY A 112 -5.07 -1.69 -4.05
C GLY A 112 -5.32 -2.91 -4.92
N ALA A 113 -4.27 -3.62 -5.32
CA ALA A 113 -4.37 -4.84 -6.12
C ALA A 113 -5.17 -5.93 -5.38
N TYR A 114 -4.96 -6.14 -4.07
CA TYR A 114 -5.74 -7.07 -3.27
C TYR A 114 -7.24 -6.74 -3.30
N GLN A 115 -7.60 -5.46 -3.12
CA GLN A 115 -9.00 -5.04 -3.20
C GLN A 115 -9.61 -5.29 -4.58
N LEU A 116 -8.84 -5.10 -5.66
CA LEU A 116 -9.29 -5.33 -7.03
C LEU A 116 -9.47 -6.82 -7.37
N THR A 117 -8.68 -7.70 -6.74
CA THR A 117 -8.67 -9.14 -7.06
C THR A 117 -9.55 -9.98 -6.15
N SER A 118 -9.59 -9.64 -4.88
CA SER A 118 -10.09 -10.54 -3.82
C SER A 118 -11.25 -9.96 -3.01
N MET A 119 -11.42 -8.63 -3.02
CA MET A 119 -12.50 -7.98 -2.29
C MET A 119 -13.64 -7.58 -3.24
N ASN A 120 -14.87 -7.67 -2.74
CA ASN A 120 -16.05 -7.26 -3.51
C ASN A 120 -16.26 -5.73 -3.47
N THR A 121 -15.24 -4.98 -3.88
CA THR A 121 -15.26 -3.52 -3.89
C THR A 121 -15.20 -3.03 -5.34
N PRO A 122 -16.07 -2.09 -5.76
CA PRO A 122 -16.02 -1.56 -7.12
C PRO A 122 -14.64 -0.98 -7.47
N ALA A 123 -14.07 -1.40 -8.59
CA ALA A 123 -12.71 -1.04 -9.00
C ALA A 123 -12.47 0.49 -9.02
N ARG A 124 -13.48 1.25 -9.49
CA ARG A 124 -13.41 2.72 -9.49
C ARG A 124 -13.21 3.29 -8.07
N ALA A 125 -13.93 2.75 -7.09
CA ALA A 125 -13.84 3.17 -5.69
C ALA A 125 -12.48 2.83 -5.08
N VAL A 126 -11.95 1.64 -5.39
CA VAL A 126 -10.61 1.21 -4.95
C VAL A 126 -9.55 2.16 -5.51
N ILE A 127 -9.51 2.35 -6.82
CA ILE A 127 -8.50 3.19 -7.48
C ILE A 127 -8.57 4.62 -6.95
N HIS A 128 -9.78 5.19 -6.86
CA HIS A 128 -9.97 6.52 -6.30
C HIS A 128 -9.44 6.65 -4.87
N SER A 129 -9.78 5.70 -4.00
CA SER A 129 -9.33 5.71 -2.61
C SER A 129 -7.81 5.62 -2.47
N MET A 130 -7.15 4.73 -3.23
CA MET A 130 -5.70 4.58 -3.19
C MET A 130 -4.98 5.84 -3.69
N VAL A 131 -5.46 6.42 -4.78
CA VAL A 131 -4.93 7.67 -5.36
C VAL A 131 -5.12 8.85 -4.40
N GLU A 132 -6.26 8.92 -3.73
CA GLU A 132 -6.56 9.98 -2.77
C GLU A 132 -5.67 9.89 -1.52
N ILE A 133 -5.34 8.68 -1.06
CA ILE A 133 -4.35 8.48 0.01
C ILE A 133 -2.99 9.05 -0.42
N VAL A 134 -2.52 8.76 -1.63
CA VAL A 134 -1.25 9.29 -2.15
C VAL A 134 -1.24 10.82 -2.14
N ARG A 135 -2.34 11.45 -2.59
CA ARG A 135 -2.50 12.92 -2.60
C ARG A 135 -2.52 13.49 -1.19
N THR A 136 -3.33 12.93 -0.30
CA THR A 136 -3.47 13.41 1.09
C THR A 136 -2.16 13.30 1.87
N LEU A 137 -1.32 12.31 1.54
CA LEU A 137 0.03 12.17 2.10
C LEU A 137 1.03 13.18 1.52
N GLY A 138 0.65 14.01 0.54
CA GLY A 138 1.49 15.04 -0.06
C GLY A 138 2.43 14.54 -1.17
N TYR A 139 2.12 13.39 -1.79
CA TYR A 139 2.92 12.82 -2.88
C TYR A 139 2.24 13.03 -4.25
N ASP A 140 1.81 14.26 -4.56
CA ASP A 140 1.06 14.59 -5.77
C ASP A 140 1.75 14.12 -7.06
N HIS A 141 3.08 14.16 -7.11
CA HIS A 141 3.88 13.68 -8.24
C HIS A 141 3.77 12.16 -8.49
N LEU A 142 3.27 11.37 -7.53
CA LEU A 142 3.06 9.92 -7.64
C LEU A 142 1.62 9.54 -7.95
N VAL A 143 0.67 10.49 -7.92
CA VAL A 143 -0.76 10.28 -8.19
C VAL A 143 -0.98 9.66 -9.57
N GLY A 144 -0.35 10.19 -10.61
CA GLY A 144 -0.45 9.67 -11.97
C GLY A 144 0.10 8.25 -12.09
N LEU A 145 1.23 7.96 -11.43
CA LEU A 145 1.83 6.63 -11.40
C LEU A 145 0.90 5.63 -10.70
N ALA A 146 0.40 5.96 -9.50
CA ALA A 146 -0.50 5.10 -8.75
C ALA A 146 -1.77 4.77 -9.52
N ASN A 147 -2.41 5.79 -10.14
CA ASN A 147 -3.58 5.58 -10.97
C ASN A 147 -3.31 4.70 -12.19
N GLY A 148 -2.20 4.95 -12.91
CA GLY A 148 -1.82 4.19 -14.09
C GLY A 148 -1.57 2.71 -13.77
N VAL A 149 -0.82 2.42 -12.70
CA VAL A 149 -0.52 1.06 -12.26
C VAL A 149 -1.80 0.31 -11.84
N LEU A 150 -2.63 0.90 -10.99
CA LEU A 150 -3.86 0.24 -10.53
C LEU A 150 -4.85 -0.02 -11.67
N ARG A 151 -4.97 0.90 -12.63
CA ARG A 151 -5.75 0.64 -13.85
C ARG A 151 -5.13 -0.44 -14.72
N GLY A 152 -3.80 -0.56 -14.76
CA GLY A 152 -3.10 -1.65 -15.43
C GLY A 152 -3.42 -2.99 -14.79
N VAL A 153 -3.33 -3.08 -13.46
CA VAL A 153 -3.70 -4.28 -12.68
C VAL A 153 -5.16 -4.65 -12.95
N GLN A 154 -6.09 -3.69 -12.90
CA GLN A 154 -7.50 -3.92 -13.22
C GLN A 154 -7.66 -4.57 -14.60
N ARG A 155 -7.07 -3.98 -15.64
CA ARG A 155 -7.16 -4.52 -17.02
C ARG A 155 -6.59 -5.94 -17.14
N ASN A 156 -5.47 -6.22 -16.47
CA ASN A 156 -4.86 -7.54 -16.47
C ASN A 156 -5.76 -8.60 -15.84
N ILE A 157 -6.45 -8.25 -14.74
CA ILE A 157 -7.41 -9.12 -14.05
C ILE A 157 -8.62 -9.40 -14.95
N GLU A 158 -9.20 -8.36 -15.52
CA GLU A 158 -10.36 -8.45 -16.42
C GLU A 158 -10.03 -9.28 -17.68
N ALA A 159 -8.89 -9.01 -18.33
CA ALA A 159 -8.44 -9.73 -19.54
C ALA A 159 -8.15 -11.21 -19.26
N ALA A 160 -7.67 -11.52 -18.06
CA ALA A 160 -7.34 -12.88 -17.69
C ALA A 160 -8.55 -13.69 -17.20
N ASN A 161 -9.70 -13.07 -16.97
CA ASN A 161 -10.86 -13.67 -16.27
C ASN A 161 -10.42 -14.46 -15.02
N ARG A 162 -9.49 -13.90 -14.24
CA ARG A 162 -8.69 -14.64 -13.26
C ARG A 162 -8.85 -14.11 -11.84
N LYS A 163 -9.07 -15.06 -10.92
CA LYS A 163 -8.46 -15.01 -9.58
C LYS A 163 -6.94 -15.20 -9.74
N LEU A 164 -6.14 -14.51 -8.93
CA LEU A 164 -4.68 -14.71 -8.90
C LEU A 164 -4.35 -16.20 -8.79
N LYS A 165 -3.50 -16.71 -9.67
CA LYS A 165 -3.01 -18.08 -9.54
C LYS A 165 -2.09 -18.16 -8.32
N PRO A 166 -2.21 -19.20 -7.49
CA PRO A 166 -1.18 -19.49 -6.50
C PRO A 166 0.19 -19.59 -7.20
N LEU A 167 1.19 -18.93 -6.62
CA LEU A 167 2.55 -19.04 -7.11
C LEU A 167 3.14 -20.42 -6.75
N ALA A 168 3.94 -20.98 -7.64
CA ALA A 168 4.76 -22.12 -7.30
C ALA A 168 5.79 -21.73 -6.23
N ILE A 169 6.18 -22.68 -5.38
CA ILE A 169 7.21 -22.46 -4.32
C ILE A 169 8.50 -21.86 -4.93
N HIS A 170 8.87 -22.28 -6.12
CA HIS A 170 10.04 -21.78 -6.85
C HIS A 170 9.96 -20.26 -7.11
N ASP A 171 8.79 -19.73 -7.44
CA ASP A 171 8.61 -18.29 -7.69
C ASP A 171 8.76 -17.48 -6.42
N TYR A 172 8.29 -18.02 -5.28
CA TYR A 172 8.55 -17.42 -3.96
C TYR A 172 10.04 -17.35 -3.63
N LEU A 173 10.82 -18.38 -4.00
CA LEU A 173 12.24 -18.47 -3.72
C LEU A 173 13.08 -17.46 -4.51
N ASN A 174 12.66 -17.12 -5.72
CA ASN A 174 13.42 -16.24 -6.61
C ASN A 174 13.17 -14.73 -6.35
N GLU A 175 12.07 -14.36 -5.70
CA GLU A 175 11.69 -12.96 -5.49
C GLU A 175 12.49 -12.24 -4.37
N GLY A 176 13.33 -12.93 -3.59
CA GLY A 176 14.17 -12.32 -2.55
C GLY A 176 13.40 -11.50 -1.52
N HIS A 177 12.15 -11.85 -1.27
CA HIS A 177 11.23 -11.08 -0.44
C HIS A 177 11.56 -11.23 1.06
N TRP A 178 11.36 -10.16 1.85
CA TRP A 178 11.59 -10.17 3.30
C TRP A 178 10.85 -11.30 4.03
N LEU A 179 9.61 -11.58 3.64
CA LEU A 179 8.81 -12.68 4.21
C LEU A 179 9.45 -14.04 3.93
N HIS A 180 10.04 -14.19 2.75
CA HIS A 180 10.78 -15.38 2.36
C HIS A 180 12.02 -15.58 3.23
N ALA A 181 12.82 -14.54 3.45
CA ALA A 181 14.02 -14.61 4.30
C ALA A 181 13.67 -15.01 5.75
N GLU A 182 12.56 -14.49 6.29
CA GLU A 182 12.09 -14.79 7.64
C GLU A 182 11.51 -16.20 7.75
N LEU A 183 10.72 -16.65 6.77
CA LEU A 183 10.23 -18.02 6.70
C LEU A 183 11.37 -19.03 6.61
N PHE A 184 12.44 -18.73 5.84
CA PHE A 184 13.62 -19.60 5.74
C PHE A 184 14.41 -19.67 7.04
N LYS A 185 14.56 -18.57 7.76
CA LYS A 185 15.21 -18.57 9.08
C LYS A 185 14.47 -19.45 10.07
N ASN A 186 13.14 -19.36 10.09
CA ASN A 186 12.29 -20.11 11.01
C ASN A 186 12.21 -21.59 10.60
N TRP A 187 12.11 -21.91 9.32
CA TRP A 187 12.10 -23.28 8.82
C TRP A 187 13.44 -24.01 9.09
N ARG A 188 14.57 -23.31 8.95
CA ARG A 188 15.89 -23.87 9.31
C ARG A 188 15.98 -24.20 10.80
N LYS A 189 15.41 -23.39 11.68
CA LYS A 189 15.37 -23.64 13.12
C LYS A 189 14.53 -24.87 13.48
N CYS A 190 13.40 -25.08 12.81
CA CYS A 190 12.53 -26.24 13.05
C CYS A 190 13.11 -27.58 12.57
N ARG A 191 14.14 -27.58 11.70
CA ARG A 191 14.73 -28.79 11.13
C ARG A 191 15.92 -29.35 11.96
N ILE A 192 16.36 -28.60 12.98
CA ILE A 192 17.53 -28.94 13.83
C ILE A 192 17.09 -29.40 15.23
N SER A 193 15.78 -29.53 15.45
CA SER A 193 15.18 -30.16 16.63
C SER A 193 14.61 -31.52 16.21
#